data_dfa1086a112d95c09b12681c8ab99aef
#
_entry.id   dfa1086a112d95c09b12681c8ab99aef
#
_cell.length_a   1.000
_cell.length_b   1.000
_cell.length_c   1.000
_cell.angle_alpha   90.00
_cell.angle_beta   90.00
_cell.angle_gamma   90.00
#
_symmetry.space_group_name_H-M   'P 1'
#
loop_
_entity.id
_entity.type
_entity.pdbx_description
1 polymer ?
#
loop_
_entity_poly.entity_id
_entity_poly.type
_entity_poly.pdbx_seq_one_letter_code
_entity_poly.pdbx_strand_id
1 'polypeptide(L)'
;MYKAILWDIDGTLLNFLKSENAAIKECFQHFGLPECTDEMVGVYSAINEGYWKLLERGEITKPELFTRRFRDFFGKIGVTCDEAEFNALYQRTLGSHIFPNDNGIELVRSLKGRVHQYAVTNGSAVAQERKLSVSGLDKLFDGI
;
A
#
# COMPACT_ATOMS: atom_id res chain seq x y z
N MET A 1 -14.86 -28.99 -13.21
CA MET A 1 -13.52 -28.86 -12.59
C MET A 1 -13.45 -27.63 -11.72
N TYR A 2 -12.99 -27.79 -10.50
CA TYR A 2 -12.83 -26.70 -9.55
C TYR A 2 -11.57 -25.90 -9.88
N LYS A 3 -11.69 -24.58 -9.96
CA LYS A 3 -10.57 -23.69 -10.25
C LYS A 3 -10.56 -22.52 -9.28
N ALA A 4 -9.36 -22.09 -8.90
CA ALA A 4 -9.16 -20.92 -8.07
C ALA A 4 -8.09 -20.02 -8.69
N ILE A 5 -8.27 -18.70 -8.54
CA ILE A 5 -7.31 -17.70 -8.98
C ILE A 5 -6.84 -16.93 -7.76
N LEU A 6 -5.53 -16.75 -7.64
CA LEU A 6 -4.91 -15.92 -6.63
C LEU A 6 -4.50 -14.60 -7.29
N TRP A 7 -5.05 -13.48 -6.79
CA TRP A 7 -4.79 -12.16 -7.33
C TRP A 7 -3.83 -11.41 -6.43
N ASP A 8 -2.74 -10.91 -6.98
CA ASP A 8 -1.90 -9.93 -6.31
C ASP A 8 -2.58 -8.56 -6.43
N ILE A 9 -2.76 -7.87 -5.31
CA ILE A 9 -3.49 -6.60 -5.27
C ILE A 9 -2.59 -5.46 -5.74
N ASP A 10 -1.48 -5.23 -5.04
CA ASP A 10 -0.60 -4.10 -5.35
C ASP A 10 0.29 -4.42 -6.56
N GLY A 11 0.28 -3.52 -7.54
CA GLY A 11 1.05 -3.68 -8.76
C GLY A 11 0.32 -4.45 -9.85
N THR A 12 -0.70 -5.25 -9.53
CA THR A 12 -1.49 -6.01 -10.50
C THR A 12 -2.87 -5.43 -10.68
N LEU A 13 -3.69 -5.41 -9.64
CA LEU A 13 -5.05 -4.86 -9.70
C LEU A 13 -5.09 -3.38 -9.40
N LEU A 14 -4.23 -2.91 -8.50
CA LEU A 14 -4.15 -1.51 -8.08
C LEU A 14 -2.73 -0.97 -8.29
N ASN A 15 -2.64 0.30 -8.69
CA ASN A 15 -1.35 0.97 -8.87
C ASN A 15 -0.83 1.48 -7.52
N PHE A 16 0.10 0.74 -6.93
CA PHE A 16 0.65 1.07 -5.63
C PHE A 16 1.42 2.39 -5.62
N LEU A 17 2.23 2.66 -6.65
CA LEU A 17 3.06 3.87 -6.67
C LEU A 17 2.23 5.16 -6.70
N LYS A 18 1.11 5.15 -7.40
CA LYS A 18 0.19 6.30 -7.38
C LYS A 18 -0.48 6.46 -6.03
N SER A 19 -0.88 5.36 -5.40
CA SER A 19 -1.46 5.38 -4.06
C SER A 19 -0.46 5.91 -3.03
N GLU A 20 0.78 5.45 -3.11
CA GLU A 20 1.89 5.88 -2.24
C GLU A 20 2.13 7.39 -2.37
N ASN A 21 2.21 7.90 -3.59
CA ASN A 21 2.43 9.32 -3.86
C ASN A 21 1.33 10.18 -3.23
N ALA A 22 0.07 9.82 -3.48
CA ALA A 22 -1.08 10.55 -2.93
C ALA A 22 -1.12 10.47 -1.41
N ALA A 23 -0.86 9.32 -0.83
CA ALA A 23 -0.91 9.11 0.62
C ALA A 23 0.20 9.88 1.36
N ILE A 24 1.42 9.85 0.86
CA ILE A 24 2.54 10.59 1.47
C ILE A 24 2.24 12.09 1.48
N LYS A 25 1.77 12.62 0.35
CA LYS A 25 1.45 14.05 0.25
C LYS A 25 0.32 14.46 1.19
N GLU A 26 -0.71 13.65 1.32
CA GLU A 26 -1.81 13.92 2.25
C GLU A 26 -1.33 13.88 3.69
N CYS A 27 -0.48 12.93 4.06
CA CYS A 27 0.08 12.87 5.41
C CYS A 27 0.94 14.09 5.73
N PHE A 28 1.71 14.60 4.78
CA PHE A 28 2.49 15.81 4.97
C PHE A 28 1.59 17.01 5.27
N GLN A 29 0.47 17.13 4.55
CA GLN A 29 -0.50 18.19 4.81
C GLN A 29 -1.13 18.05 6.19
N HIS A 30 -1.49 16.84 6.58
CA HIS A 30 -2.13 16.57 7.87
C HIS A 30 -1.24 16.98 9.05
N PHE A 31 0.06 16.69 8.97
CA PHE A 31 1.01 17.00 10.04
C PHE A 31 1.61 18.39 9.92
N GLY A 32 1.17 19.21 8.97
CA GLY A 32 1.67 20.57 8.78
C GLY A 32 3.13 20.61 8.36
N LEU A 33 3.61 19.61 7.68
CA LEU A 33 4.98 19.54 7.17
C LEU A 33 5.13 20.35 5.88
N PRO A 34 6.38 20.67 5.47
CA PRO A 34 6.60 21.38 4.20
C PRO A 34 6.01 20.64 3.01
N GLU A 35 5.82 21.34 1.89
CA GLU A 35 5.31 20.74 0.67
C GLU A 35 6.14 19.49 0.28
N CYS A 36 5.45 18.38 0.04
CA CYS A 36 6.08 17.14 -0.39
C CYS A 36 6.10 17.08 -1.91
N THR A 37 7.28 17.10 -2.49
CA THR A 37 7.45 17.03 -3.95
C THR A 37 7.47 15.58 -4.43
N ASP A 38 7.30 15.38 -5.73
CA ASP A 38 7.42 14.05 -6.34
C ASP A 38 8.81 13.45 -6.12
N GLU A 39 9.85 14.29 -6.12
CA GLU A 39 11.22 13.85 -5.84
C GLU A 39 11.35 13.30 -4.41
N MET A 40 10.73 13.96 -3.45
CA MET A 40 10.72 13.50 -2.06
C MET A 40 10.00 12.17 -1.93
N VAL A 41 8.88 11.99 -2.62
CA VAL A 41 8.18 10.70 -2.64
C VAL A 41 9.06 9.62 -3.25
N GLY A 42 9.83 9.96 -4.30
CA GLY A 42 10.79 9.04 -4.90
C GLY A 42 11.87 8.57 -3.92
N VAL A 43 12.36 9.47 -3.06
CA VAL A 43 13.29 9.12 -1.99
C VAL A 43 12.66 8.12 -1.02
N TYR A 44 11.43 8.39 -0.59
CA TYR A 44 10.70 7.47 0.28
C TYR A 44 10.50 6.11 -0.39
N SER A 45 10.09 6.11 -1.65
CA SER A 45 9.80 4.88 -2.39
C SER A 45 11.02 3.96 -2.46
N ALA A 46 12.20 4.51 -2.71
CA ALA A 46 13.44 3.75 -2.73
C ALA A 46 13.80 3.16 -1.36
N ILE A 47 13.63 3.95 -0.30
CA ILE A 47 13.85 3.49 1.08
C ILE A 47 12.89 2.37 1.42
N ASN A 48 11.61 2.55 1.12
CA ASN A 48 10.56 1.58 1.39
C ASN A 48 10.84 0.24 0.68
N GLU A 49 11.19 0.29 -0.58
CA GLU A 49 11.53 -0.90 -1.35
C GLU A 49 12.70 -1.67 -0.73
N GLY A 50 13.72 -0.95 -0.29
CA GLY A 50 14.87 -1.56 0.39
C GLY A 50 14.47 -2.30 1.67
N TYR A 51 13.60 -1.71 2.49
CA TYR A 51 13.12 -2.34 3.71
C TYR A 51 12.24 -3.56 3.45
N TRP A 52 11.38 -3.52 2.42
CA TRP A 52 10.57 -4.67 2.06
C TRP A 52 11.43 -5.86 1.59
N LYS A 53 12.55 -5.59 0.91
CA LYS A 53 13.51 -6.63 0.55
C LYS A 53 14.16 -7.27 1.78
N LEU A 54 14.48 -6.46 2.79
CA LEU A 54 15.01 -6.97 4.06
C LEU A 54 13.98 -7.86 4.77
N LEU A 55 12.72 -7.46 4.74
CA LEU A 55 11.63 -8.25 5.32
C LEU A 55 11.49 -9.60 4.62
N GLU A 56 11.55 -9.62 3.29
CA GLU A 56 11.49 -10.85 2.50
C GLU A 56 12.62 -11.81 2.85
N ARG A 57 13.79 -11.29 3.22
CA ARG A 57 14.94 -12.10 3.63
C ARG A 57 14.87 -12.52 5.10
N GLY A 58 13.87 -12.08 5.83
CA GLY A 58 13.75 -12.35 7.26
C GLY A 58 14.73 -11.58 8.14
N GLU A 59 15.33 -10.51 7.62
CA GLU A 59 16.32 -9.71 8.35
C GLU A 59 15.72 -8.66 9.27
N ILE A 60 14.45 -8.31 9.08
CA ILE A 60 13.71 -7.38 9.94
C ILE A 60 12.27 -7.85 10.11
N THR A 61 11.58 -7.29 11.11
CA THR A 61 10.15 -7.52 11.35
C THR A 61 9.31 -6.42 10.71
N LYS A 62 8.01 -6.67 10.53
CA LYS A 62 7.09 -5.64 10.02
C LYS A 62 7.04 -4.39 10.92
N PRO A 63 6.94 -4.51 12.26
CA PRO A 63 6.98 -3.32 13.11
C PRO A 63 8.25 -2.49 12.94
N GLU A 64 9.41 -3.13 12.78
CA GLU A 64 10.66 -2.44 12.53
C GLU A 64 10.64 -1.71 11.18
N LEU A 65 10.16 -2.35 10.14
CA LEU A 65 10.02 -1.74 8.82
C LEU A 65 9.13 -0.50 8.88
N PHE A 66 7.97 -0.60 9.53
CA PHE A 66 6.97 0.46 9.55
C PHE A 66 7.47 1.76 10.19
N THR A 67 8.37 1.68 11.18
CA THR A 67 8.92 2.88 11.81
C THR A 67 10.25 3.31 11.21
N ARG A 68 11.15 2.38 10.93
CA ARG A 68 12.49 2.70 10.43
C ARG A 68 12.48 3.38 9.06
N ARG A 69 11.59 2.98 8.17
CA ARG A 69 11.50 3.60 6.84
C ARG A 69 11.19 5.09 6.93
N PHE A 70 10.32 5.50 7.84
CA PHE A 70 9.99 6.91 8.01
C PHE A 70 11.09 7.67 8.75
N ARG A 71 11.76 7.04 9.71
CA ARG A 71 12.91 7.66 10.36
C ARG A 71 14.00 7.98 9.34
N ASP A 72 14.32 7.03 8.47
CA ASP A 72 15.33 7.24 7.43
C ASP A 72 14.90 8.29 6.41
N PHE A 73 13.63 8.25 6.02
CA PHE A 73 13.07 9.22 5.08
C PHE A 73 13.13 10.64 5.64
N PHE A 74 12.63 10.84 6.86
CA PHE A 74 12.65 12.16 7.51
C PHE A 74 14.07 12.67 7.72
N GLY A 75 14.99 11.79 8.07
CA GLY A 75 16.41 12.15 8.20
C GLY A 75 17.01 12.63 6.90
N LYS A 76 16.65 12.00 5.77
CA LYS A 76 17.17 12.38 4.46
C LYS A 76 16.64 13.72 3.95
N ILE A 77 15.38 14.02 4.21
CA ILE A 77 14.76 15.26 3.71
C ILE A 77 14.75 16.39 4.75
N GLY A 78 15.27 16.15 5.95
CA GLY A 78 15.38 17.19 6.97
C GLY A 78 14.06 17.58 7.63
N VAL A 79 13.14 16.62 7.79
CA VAL A 79 11.83 16.84 8.40
C VAL A 79 11.79 16.15 9.77
N THR A 80 11.08 16.73 10.73
CA THR A 80 10.86 16.13 12.05
C THR A 80 9.39 15.81 12.23
N CYS A 81 9.09 14.53 12.48
CA CYS A 81 7.74 14.05 12.74
C CYS A 81 7.83 12.72 13.50
N ASP A 82 6.82 12.40 14.30
CA ASP A 82 6.75 11.11 14.98
C ASP A 82 6.48 10.00 13.96
N GLU A 83 7.40 9.05 13.85
CA GLU A 83 7.34 8.00 12.84
C GLU A 83 6.15 7.07 13.04
N ALA A 84 5.81 6.76 14.29
CA ALA A 84 4.70 5.86 14.60
C ALA A 84 3.36 6.49 14.25
N GLU A 85 3.18 7.77 14.59
CA GLU A 85 1.96 8.50 14.25
C GLU A 85 1.82 8.68 12.75
N PHE A 86 2.92 9.02 12.07
CA PHE A 86 2.93 9.16 10.62
C PHE A 86 2.57 7.85 9.95
N ASN A 87 3.17 6.74 10.39
CA ASN A 87 2.88 5.43 9.82
C ASN A 87 1.42 5.04 10.02
N ALA A 88 0.84 5.30 11.20
CA ALA A 88 -0.56 4.98 11.46
C ALA A 88 -1.50 5.70 10.50
N LEU A 89 -1.27 7.00 10.28
CA LEU A 89 -2.05 7.77 9.32
C LEU A 89 -1.77 7.31 7.87
N TYR A 90 -0.51 7.08 7.54
CA TYR A 90 -0.12 6.65 6.20
C TYR A 90 -0.82 5.35 5.80
N GLN A 91 -0.88 4.37 6.69
CA GLN A 91 -1.53 3.10 6.39
C GLN A 91 -3.02 3.26 6.10
N ARG A 92 -3.71 4.08 6.88
CA ARG A 92 -5.13 4.38 6.64
C ARG A 92 -5.33 5.15 5.33
N THR A 93 -4.50 6.16 5.10
CA THR A 93 -4.57 7.02 3.91
C THR A 93 -4.23 6.23 2.65
N LEU A 94 -3.23 5.37 2.72
CA LEU A 94 -2.84 4.50 1.61
C LEU A 94 -4.01 3.64 1.14
N GLY A 95 -4.78 3.10 2.08
CA GLY A 95 -5.97 2.32 1.76
C GLY A 95 -7.11 3.12 1.15
N SER A 96 -7.11 4.44 1.30
CA SER A 96 -8.16 5.32 0.78
C SER A 96 -7.89 5.82 -0.65
N HIS A 97 -6.62 5.81 -1.09
CA HIS A 97 -6.23 6.26 -2.44
C HIS A 97 -6.11 5.07 -3.37
N ILE A 98 -7.15 4.86 -4.18
CA ILE A 98 -7.25 3.70 -5.07
C ILE A 98 -7.05 4.15 -6.51
N PHE A 99 -6.10 3.51 -7.19
CA PHE A 99 -5.82 3.72 -8.61
C PHE A 99 -5.81 2.37 -9.31
N PRO A 100 -6.97 1.93 -9.85
CA PRO A 100 -7.06 0.64 -10.53
C PRO A 100 -6.16 0.58 -11.76
N ASN A 101 -5.55 -0.58 -11.98
CA ASN A 101 -4.78 -0.84 -13.19
C ASN A 101 -5.71 -1.39 -14.27
N ASP A 102 -5.71 -0.73 -15.43
CA ASP A 102 -6.45 -1.12 -16.63
C ASP A 102 -7.78 -1.85 -16.34
N ASN A 103 -8.01 -3.01 -16.92
CA ASN A 103 -9.25 -3.75 -16.80
C ASN A 103 -9.24 -4.83 -15.71
N GLY A 104 -8.29 -4.75 -14.76
CA GLY A 104 -8.12 -5.78 -13.74
C GLY A 104 -9.36 -6.01 -12.89
N ILE A 105 -9.97 -4.93 -12.39
CA ILE A 105 -11.18 -5.04 -11.55
C ILE A 105 -12.35 -5.58 -12.34
N GLU A 106 -12.51 -5.16 -13.59
CA GLU A 106 -13.57 -5.67 -14.45
C GLU A 106 -13.41 -7.15 -14.74
N LEU A 107 -12.17 -7.61 -14.92
CA LEU A 107 -11.88 -9.03 -15.10
C LEU A 107 -12.27 -9.83 -13.86
N VAL A 108 -11.92 -9.36 -12.67
CA VAL A 108 -12.32 -10.00 -11.41
C VAL A 108 -13.84 -10.10 -11.34
N ARG A 109 -14.54 -9.01 -11.66
CA ARG A 109 -16.00 -8.97 -11.65
C ARG A 109 -16.61 -9.97 -12.63
N SER A 110 -16.05 -10.06 -13.83
CA SER A 110 -16.57 -10.96 -14.87
C SER A 110 -16.40 -12.44 -14.52
N LEU A 111 -15.42 -12.78 -13.71
CA LEU A 111 -15.14 -14.15 -13.29
C LEU A 111 -15.89 -14.55 -12.02
N LYS A 112 -16.54 -13.59 -11.33
CA LYS A 112 -17.30 -13.89 -10.12
C LYS A 112 -18.41 -14.90 -10.41
N GLY A 113 -18.46 -15.95 -9.61
CA GLY A 113 -19.42 -17.04 -9.78
C GLY A 113 -18.98 -18.12 -10.76
N ARG A 114 -17.93 -17.91 -11.53
CA ARG A 114 -17.39 -18.90 -12.47
C ARG A 114 -16.19 -19.64 -11.92
N VAL A 115 -15.35 -18.93 -11.15
CA VAL A 115 -14.17 -19.48 -10.47
C VAL A 115 -14.08 -18.87 -9.09
N HIS A 116 -13.42 -19.55 -8.17
CA HIS A 116 -13.11 -18.97 -6.87
C HIS A 116 -11.92 -18.02 -7.01
N GLN A 117 -12.02 -16.84 -6.39
CA GLN A 117 -10.98 -15.81 -6.48
C GLN A 117 -10.59 -15.35 -5.10
N TYR A 118 -9.28 -15.27 -4.85
CA TYR A 118 -8.72 -14.90 -3.56
C TYR A 118 -7.69 -13.79 -3.76
N ALA A 119 -7.71 -12.83 -2.84
CA ALA A 119 -6.69 -11.79 -2.81
C ALA A 119 -5.47 -12.27 -2.03
N VAL A 120 -4.28 -12.01 -2.58
CA VAL A 120 -3.00 -12.28 -1.94
C VAL A 120 -2.30 -10.94 -1.73
N THR A 121 -1.89 -10.66 -0.50
CA THR A 121 -1.24 -9.39 -0.19
C THR A 121 -0.24 -9.56 0.95
N ASN A 122 0.88 -8.81 0.86
CA ASN A 122 1.90 -8.73 1.90
C ASN A 122 1.82 -7.40 2.68
N GLY A 123 0.89 -6.51 2.33
CA GLY A 123 0.73 -5.22 2.98
C GLY A 123 0.15 -5.33 4.39
N SER A 124 0.00 -4.19 5.06
CA SER A 124 -0.63 -4.17 6.37
C SER A 124 -2.12 -4.48 6.27
N ALA A 125 -2.67 -5.14 7.30
CA ALA A 125 -4.10 -5.46 7.33
C ALA A 125 -4.96 -4.20 7.21
N VAL A 126 -4.59 -3.13 7.91
CA VAL A 126 -5.33 -1.86 7.89
C VAL A 126 -5.43 -1.30 6.46
N ALA A 127 -4.31 -1.20 5.75
CA ALA A 127 -4.30 -0.66 4.40
C ALA A 127 -5.03 -1.57 3.42
N GLN A 128 -4.82 -2.88 3.51
CA GLN A 128 -5.41 -3.83 2.56
C GLN A 128 -6.92 -3.96 2.74
N GLU A 129 -7.41 -4.04 3.97
CA GLU A 129 -8.85 -4.07 4.23
C GLU A 129 -9.53 -2.83 3.67
N ARG A 130 -8.94 -1.65 3.87
CA ARG A 130 -9.50 -0.40 3.38
C ARG A 130 -9.46 -0.32 1.86
N LYS A 131 -8.37 -0.75 1.22
CA LYS A 131 -8.26 -0.79 -0.25
C LYS A 131 -9.33 -1.69 -0.86
N LEU A 132 -9.51 -2.87 -0.29
CA LEU A 132 -10.50 -3.82 -0.79
C LEU A 132 -11.92 -3.29 -0.60
N SER A 133 -12.20 -2.67 0.54
CA SER A 133 -13.51 -2.08 0.81
C SER A 133 -13.80 -0.89 -0.10
N VAL A 134 -12.89 0.07 -0.22
CA VAL A 134 -13.07 1.28 -1.02
C VAL A 134 -13.18 0.95 -2.51
N SER A 135 -12.41 0.00 -3.00
CA SER A 135 -12.46 -0.42 -4.41
C SER A 135 -13.64 -1.33 -4.75
N GLY A 136 -14.33 -1.87 -3.74
CA GLY A 136 -15.40 -2.85 -3.93
C GLY A 136 -14.90 -4.27 -4.19
N LEU A 137 -13.59 -4.48 -4.22
CA LEU A 137 -13.01 -5.80 -4.48
C LEU A 137 -13.34 -6.82 -3.39
N ASP A 138 -13.55 -6.38 -2.14
CA ASP A 138 -13.91 -7.26 -1.03
C ASP A 138 -15.19 -8.06 -1.31
N LYS A 139 -16.09 -7.52 -2.13
CA LYS A 139 -17.33 -8.21 -2.52
C LYS A 139 -17.13 -9.16 -3.69
N LEU A 140 -16.01 -9.08 -4.38
CA LEU A 140 -15.73 -9.89 -5.56
C LEU A 140 -14.88 -11.11 -5.26
N PHE A 141 -14.10 -11.07 -4.16
CA PHE A 141 -13.25 -12.19 -3.76
C PHE A 141 -13.97 -13.13 -2.81
N ASP A 142 -13.59 -14.42 -2.89
CA ASP A 142 -14.08 -15.45 -1.98
C ASP A 142 -13.30 -15.47 -0.66
N GLY A 143 -12.12 -14.86 -0.64
CA GLY A 143 -11.29 -14.76 0.56
C GLY A 143 -10.00 -13.98 0.30
N ILE A 144 -9.23 -13.81 1.35
CA ILE A 144 -7.97 -13.08 1.34
C ILE A 144 -6.78 -13.94 1.79
#